data_b78aec442bbaa02cf44b95e21e7f38b7
#
_entry.id   b78aec442bbaa02cf44b95e21e7f38b7
#
_cell.length_a   1.000
_cell.length_b   1.000
_cell.length_c   1.000
_cell.angle_alpha   90.00
_cell.angle_beta   90.00
_cell.angle_gamma   90.00
#
_symmetry.space_group_name_H-M   'P 1'
#
loop_
_entity.id
_entity.type
_entity.pdbx_description
1 polymer ?
#
loop_
_entity_poly.entity_id
_entity_poly.type
_entity_poly.pdbx_seq_one_letter_code
_entity_poly.pdbx_strand_id
1 'polypeptide(L)' 'MFEAFVLICTLGLPEVYKNCEEVNDTRGPYATEQQCKVRIVEILQELPQYRPYSYPKGYRCDQSTT' A
#
# COMPACT_ATOMS: atom_id res chain seq x y z
N MET A 1 -9.23 15.06 4.72
CA MET A 1 -9.36 13.63 4.39
C MET A 1 -8.00 13.04 4.09
N PHE A 2 -7.87 11.74 4.27
CA PHE A 2 -6.58 11.06 4.13
C PHE A 2 -6.68 9.96 3.08
N GLU A 3 -5.64 9.82 2.28
CA GLU A 3 -5.54 8.78 1.28
C GLU A 3 -4.43 7.81 1.66
N ALA A 4 -4.69 6.52 1.50
CA ALA A 4 -3.74 5.46 1.85
C ALA A 4 -2.94 5.04 0.62
N PHE A 5 -1.62 5.02 0.77
CA PHE A 5 -0.70 4.56 -0.26
C PHE A 5 0.21 3.50 0.31
N VAL A 6 0.43 2.44 -0.44
CA VAL A 6 1.34 1.36 -0.05
C VAL A 6 2.34 1.16 -1.17
N LEU A 7 3.62 1.20 -0.82
CA LEU A 7 4.69 0.91 -1.77
C LEU A 7 4.96 -0.59 -1.75
N ILE A 8 4.70 -1.24 -2.87
CA ILE A 8 4.83 -2.69 -3.02
C ILE A 8 5.95 -2.98 -4.00
N CYS A 9 6.87 -3.86 -3.59
CA CYS A 9 7.95 -4.32 -4.44
C CYS A 9 7.75 -5.78 -4.77
N THR A 10 7.93 -6.13 -6.03
CA THR A 10 7.79 -7.50 -6.51
C THR A 10 9.17 -8.13 -6.68
N LEU A 11 9.34 -9.33 -6.11
CA LEU A 11 10.54 -10.11 -6.31
C LEU A 11 10.49 -10.75 -7.69
N GLY A 12 11.32 -10.27 -8.60
CA GLY A 12 11.42 -10.85 -9.93
C GLY A 12 12.65 -11.74 -10.06
N LEU A 13 12.57 -12.71 -10.92
CA LEU A 13 13.74 -13.49 -11.33
C LEU A 13 14.13 -13.06 -12.73
N PRO A 14 15.36 -12.65 -12.95
CA PRO A 14 16.47 -12.53 -12.01
C PRO A 14 16.33 -11.34 -11.05
N GLU A 15 16.97 -11.42 -9.90
CA GLU A 15 16.87 -10.43 -8.83
C GLU A 15 17.23 -9.01 -9.24
N VAL A 16 17.74 -8.82 -10.42
CA VAL A 16 18.17 -7.53 -10.95
C VAL A 16 16.98 -6.60 -11.20
N TYR A 17 15.78 -7.14 -11.34
CA TYR A 17 14.59 -6.37 -11.67
C TYR A 17 13.63 -6.33 -10.49
N LYS A 18 13.89 -5.40 -9.58
CA LYS A 18 12.92 -5.12 -8.52
C LYS A 18 11.96 -4.07 -9.05
N ASN A 19 10.74 -4.48 -9.31
CA ASN A 19 9.69 -3.56 -9.67
C ASN A 19 8.92 -3.15 -8.43
N CYS A 20 9.02 -1.87 -8.11
CA CYS A 20 8.27 -1.30 -7.01
C CYS A 20 7.22 -0.35 -7.57
N GLU A 21 6.01 -0.43 -7.06
CA GLU A 21 4.93 0.46 -7.45
C GLU A 21 4.18 0.96 -6.23
N GLU A 22 3.66 2.17 -6.34
CA GLU A 22 2.83 2.73 -5.29
C GLU A 22 1.38 2.48 -5.64
N VAL A 23 0.67 1.86 -4.72
CA VAL A 23 -0.74 1.53 -4.90
C VAL A 23 -1.57 2.43 -4.01
N ASN A 24 -2.53 3.13 -4.61
CA ASN A 24 -3.48 3.96 -3.89
C ASN A 24 -4.72 3.12 -3.57
N ASP A 25 -5.14 3.16 -2.30
CA ASP A 25 -6.37 2.49 -1.89
C ASP A 25 -7.58 3.19 -2.51
N THR A 26 -8.37 2.42 -3.25
CA THR A 26 -9.55 2.96 -3.95
C THR A 26 -10.76 3.14 -3.04
N ARG A 27 -10.71 2.61 -1.82
CA ARG A 27 -11.81 2.75 -0.86
C ARG A 27 -11.79 4.10 -0.13
N GLY A 28 -10.65 4.79 -0.15
CA GLY A 28 -10.54 6.11 0.44
C GLY A 28 -11.28 7.16 -0.35
N PRO A 29 -11.27 8.40 0.08
CA PRO A 29 -10.49 8.92 1.21
C PRO A 29 -11.12 8.62 2.58
N TYR A 30 -10.30 8.73 3.62
CA TYR A 30 -10.71 8.47 5.00
C TYR A 30 -10.80 9.77 5.79
N ALA A 31 -11.75 9.86 6.71
CA ALA A 31 -11.97 11.07 7.47
C ALA A 31 -10.84 11.36 8.46
N THR A 32 -10.21 10.31 9.00
CA THR A 32 -9.14 10.47 9.98
C THR A 32 -7.90 9.70 9.56
N GLU A 33 -6.75 10.16 10.06
CA GLU A 33 -5.50 9.47 9.83
C GLU A 33 -5.53 8.04 10.43
N GLN A 34 -6.18 7.89 11.57
CA GLN A 34 -6.29 6.59 12.21
C GLN A 34 -7.02 5.59 11.32
N GLN A 35 -8.10 5.99 10.69
CA GLN A 35 -8.83 5.13 9.75
C GLN A 35 -7.95 4.75 8.57
N CYS A 36 -7.15 5.70 8.07
CA CYS A 36 -6.22 5.44 7.00
C CYS A 36 -5.18 4.38 7.40
N LYS A 37 -4.62 4.51 8.60
CA LYS A 37 -3.62 3.56 9.11
C LYS A 37 -4.20 2.17 9.31
N VAL A 38 -5.44 2.08 9.82
CA VAL A 38 -6.13 0.80 9.99
C VAL A 38 -6.29 0.11 8.65
N ARG A 39 -6.69 0.86 7.61
CA ARG A 39 -6.83 0.30 6.27
C ARG A 39 -5.50 -0.20 5.72
N ILE A 40 -4.41 0.53 5.97
CA ILE A 40 -3.08 0.11 5.54
C ILE A 40 -2.72 -1.24 6.17
N VAL A 41 -2.98 -1.41 7.47
CA VAL A 41 -2.72 -2.68 8.15
C VAL A 41 -3.51 -3.81 7.49
N GLU A 42 -4.77 -3.57 7.15
CA GLU A 42 -5.58 -4.57 6.44
C GLU A 42 -4.98 -4.94 5.10
N ILE A 43 -4.53 -3.94 4.33
CA ILE A 43 -3.91 -4.17 3.03
C ILE A 43 -2.64 -5.02 3.20
N LEU A 44 -1.81 -4.70 4.19
CA LEU A 44 -0.59 -5.44 4.43
C LEU A 44 -0.85 -6.89 4.83
N GLN A 45 -1.94 -7.15 5.56
CA GLN A 45 -2.32 -8.50 5.93
C GLN A 45 -2.87 -9.29 4.74
N GLU A 46 -3.57 -8.64 3.83
CA GLU A 46 -4.15 -9.27 2.67
C GLU A 46 -3.15 -9.47 1.53
N LEU A 47 -2.10 -8.65 1.49
CA LEU A 47 -1.15 -8.64 0.39
C LEU A 47 -0.56 -10.01 0.05
N PRO A 48 -0.11 -10.83 1.01
CA PRO A 48 0.43 -12.15 0.69
C PRO A 48 -0.56 -13.10 0.03
N GLN A 49 -1.85 -12.89 0.24
CA GLN A 49 -2.89 -13.71 -0.37
C GLN A 49 -3.10 -13.37 -1.84
N TYR A 50 -2.95 -12.09 -2.20
CA TYR A 50 -3.17 -11.62 -3.57
C TYR A 50 -1.90 -11.62 -4.40
N ARG A 51 -0.76 -11.35 -3.77
CA ARG A 51 0.52 -11.23 -4.45
C ARG A 51 1.61 -11.90 -3.64
N PRO A 52 1.73 -13.25 -3.70
CA PRO A 52 2.67 -13.97 -2.84
C PRO A 52 4.13 -13.64 -3.11
N TYR A 53 4.45 -13.09 -4.29
CA TYR A 53 5.83 -12.73 -4.63
C TYR A 53 6.12 -11.25 -4.39
N SER A 54 5.20 -10.53 -3.78
CA SER A 54 5.36 -9.12 -3.47
C SER A 54 5.50 -8.90 -1.98
N TYR A 55 6.19 -7.83 -1.62
CA TYR A 55 6.32 -7.45 -0.22
C TYR A 55 6.11 -5.94 -0.08
N PRO A 56 5.57 -5.49 1.04
CA PRO A 56 5.41 -4.07 1.29
C PRO A 56 6.73 -3.46 1.71
N LYS A 57 7.17 -2.41 1.02
CA LYS A 57 8.38 -1.70 1.36
C LYS A 57 8.10 -0.48 2.24
N GLY A 58 6.93 0.10 2.11
CA GLY A 58 6.54 1.25 2.89
C GLY A 58 5.08 1.60 2.69
N TYR A 59 4.62 2.56 3.44
CA TYR A 59 3.26 3.05 3.33
C TYR A 59 3.21 4.51 3.79
N ARG A 60 2.14 5.18 3.41
CA ARG A 60 1.91 6.55 3.86
C ARG A 60 0.43 6.89 3.83
N CYS A 61 0.04 7.81 4.69
CA CYS A 61 -1.28 8.41 4.68
C CYS A 61 -1.11 9.89 4.40
N ASP A 62 -1.52 10.31 3.21
CA ASP A 62 -1.40 11.71 2.81
C ASP A 62 -2.73 12.43 2.99
N GLN A 63 -2.67 13.63 3.49
CA GLN A 63 -3.86 14.45 3.63
C GLN A 63 -4.28 14.98 2.26
N SER A 64 -5.52 14.72 1.90
CA SER A 64 -6.12 15.22 0.68
C SER A 64 -6.76 16.57 0.94
N THR A 65 -6.54 17.51 0.01
CA THR A 65 -7.05 18.87 0.16
C THR A 65 -8.39 19.10 -0.54
N THR A 66 -8.96 18.09 -1.09
CA THR A 66 -10.28 18.22 -1.77
C THR A 66 -11.42 17.93 -0.84
#